data_5b40ada5500d199fee98d8ea6bbf43d8
#
_entry.id   5b40ada5500d199fee98d8ea6bbf43d8
#
_cell.length_a   1.000
_cell.length_b   1.000
_cell.length_c   1.000
_cell.angle_alpha   90.00
_cell.angle_beta   90.00
_cell.angle_gamma   90.00
#
_symmetry.space_group_name_H-M   'P 1'
#
loop_
_entity.id
_entity.type
_entity.pdbx_description
1 polymer ?
#
loop_
_entity_poly.entity_id
_entity_poly.type
_entity_poly.pdbx_seq_one_letter_code
_entity_poly.pdbx_strand_id
1 'polypeptide(L)'
;MKTHCTALRLLLVTLLLAPALLHARAEGHFDRTLTVSGTVSLDVTTGSGDITIKAGGTDKVVVHGTVRASNDWFSNAESAVHTVESNPPIQQNGNSIRIGYDLPMDVRRHVAISYEITVPADTTVQAHTGSGSVGVQGVRAEVQAQTGSGEIRVRDVGARSHVQTGSGSIRAENVAAPFYAHTGSGDIKADLTGSGDVDVQTGSGGIHLRGVKGGLRSRSGSGDLSADGSVGGPWNLHTGSGSIRLAIGSGSGFNLNVHTGSGSIHSDLPITVQGSLGRHELKGTVRGGGPEVEVSTGSGDVDIR
;
A
#
# COMPACT_ATOMS: atom_id res chain seq x y z
N MET A 1 20.44 89.00 -19.91
CA MET A 1 20.94 87.81 -19.22
C MET A 1 19.73 86.92 -18.93
N LYS A 2 19.64 85.75 -19.59
CA LYS A 2 18.49 84.84 -19.55
C LYS A 2 18.76 83.74 -18.57
N THR A 3 17.97 83.59 -17.50
CA THR A 3 17.98 82.48 -16.59
C THR A 3 16.94 81.46 -16.97
N HIS A 4 17.38 80.24 -17.35
CA HIS A 4 16.52 79.08 -17.64
C HIS A 4 16.19 78.37 -16.34
N CYS A 5 14.90 78.32 -16.03
CA CYS A 5 14.39 77.49 -14.91
C CYS A 5 13.96 76.15 -15.47
N THR A 6 14.68 75.07 -15.07
CA THR A 6 14.42 73.70 -15.49
C THR A 6 13.48 73.02 -14.45
N ALA A 7 12.24 72.78 -14.85
CA ALA A 7 11.27 72.07 -14.01
C ALA A 7 11.51 70.56 -14.05
N LEU A 8 11.89 69.98 -12.93
CA LEU A 8 12.04 68.55 -12.72
C LEU A 8 10.65 67.90 -12.46
N ARG A 9 10.14 67.19 -13.46
CA ARG A 9 8.90 66.42 -13.30
C ARG A 9 9.19 65.11 -12.56
N LEU A 10 8.71 64.99 -11.32
CA LEU A 10 8.74 63.80 -10.51
C LEU A 10 7.60 62.84 -11.00
N LEU A 11 7.97 61.75 -11.63
CA LEU A 11 7.06 60.69 -12.05
C LEU A 11 6.80 59.76 -10.86
N LEU A 12 5.61 59.88 -10.25
CA LEU A 12 5.18 59.01 -9.15
C LEU A 12 4.66 57.70 -9.77
N VAL A 13 5.48 56.65 -9.74
CA VAL A 13 5.07 55.27 -10.09
C VAL A 13 4.35 54.68 -8.90
N THR A 14 3.03 54.69 -8.90
CA THR A 14 2.20 53.95 -7.96
C THR A 14 2.20 52.46 -8.34
N LEU A 15 3.00 51.67 -7.63
CA LEU A 15 2.98 50.21 -7.72
C LEU A 15 1.67 49.69 -7.08
N LEU A 16 0.68 49.37 -7.92
CA LEU A 16 -0.53 48.67 -7.48
C LEU A 16 -0.15 47.26 -7.05
N LEU A 17 0.02 47.06 -5.75
CA LEU A 17 0.04 45.74 -5.14
C LEU A 17 -1.39 45.16 -5.22
N ALA A 18 -1.70 44.37 -6.26
CA ALA A 18 -2.91 43.58 -6.28
C ALA A 18 -2.80 42.53 -5.14
N PRO A 19 -3.76 42.49 -4.19
CA PRO A 19 -3.79 41.40 -3.23
C PRO A 19 -4.02 40.11 -4.02
N ALA A 20 -3.07 39.20 -3.98
CA ALA A 20 -3.27 37.83 -4.40
C ALA A 20 -4.40 37.25 -3.51
N LEU A 21 -5.61 37.16 -4.05
CA LEU A 21 -6.70 36.44 -3.43
C LEU A 21 -6.28 34.97 -3.35
N LEU A 22 -5.65 34.59 -2.24
CA LEU A 22 -5.55 33.19 -1.86
C LEU A 22 -7.00 32.69 -1.72
N HIS A 23 -7.47 31.96 -2.72
CA HIS A 23 -8.72 31.23 -2.61
C HIS A 23 -8.49 30.14 -1.55
N ALA A 24 -8.91 30.40 -0.33
CA ALA A 24 -8.94 29.39 0.71
C ALA A 24 -9.89 28.29 0.23
N ARG A 25 -9.38 27.07 0.07
CA ARG A 25 -10.21 25.90 -0.17
C ARG A 25 -11.15 25.75 1.03
N ALA A 26 -12.43 25.54 0.79
CA ALA A 26 -13.35 25.22 1.87
C ALA A 26 -12.88 23.89 2.50
N GLU A 27 -12.53 23.94 3.77
CA GLU A 27 -12.11 22.81 4.57
C GLU A 27 -12.95 22.74 5.83
N GLY A 28 -13.38 21.54 6.19
CA GLY A 28 -14.16 21.28 7.36
C GLY A 28 -13.71 20.02 8.10
N HIS A 29 -14.13 19.88 9.34
CA HIS A 29 -13.73 18.79 10.20
C HIS A 29 -14.90 18.24 10.99
N PHE A 30 -14.86 16.96 11.29
CA PHE A 30 -15.78 16.35 12.24
C PHE A 30 -15.08 15.30 13.10
N ASP A 31 -15.59 15.17 14.32
CA ASP A 31 -15.15 14.19 15.29
C ASP A 31 -16.32 13.34 15.76
N ARG A 32 -16.13 12.03 15.82
CA ARG A 32 -17.11 11.09 16.38
C ARG A 32 -16.43 10.06 17.24
N THR A 33 -17.03 9.77 18.36
CA THR A 33 -16.62 8.69 19.27
C THR A 33 -17.76 7.70 19.36
N LEU A 34 -17.48 6.44 19.02
CA LEU A 34 -18.44 5.35 19.00
C LEU A 34 -18.05 4.34 20.07
N THR A 35 -18.98 4.00 20.95
CA THR A 35 -18.75 2.97 21.98
C THR A 35 -18.95 1.60 21.36
N VAL A 36 -18.02 0.69 21.62
CA VAL A 36 -18.03 -0.69 21.13
C VAL A 36 -17.66 -1.66 22.24
N SER A 37 -17.91 -2.94 22.04
CA SER A 37 -17.56 -3.98 23.01
C SER A 37 -17.13 -5.26 22.31
N GLY A 38 -15.90 -5.72 22.57
CA GLY A 38 -15.34 -6.91 21.90
C GLY A 38 -14.86 -6.65 20.48
N THR A 39 -14.96 -7.64 19.59
CA THR A 39 -14.46 -7.56 18.21
C THR A 39 -15.29 -6.57 17.39
N VAL A 40 -14.60 -5.67 16.70
CA VAL A 40 -15.19 -4.64 15.85
C VAL A 40 -15.02 -5.00 14.38
N SER A 41 -16.02 -4.69 13.56
CA SER A 41 -15.93 -4.72 12.10
C SER A 41 -16.01 -3.28 11.60
N LEU A 42 -14.90 -2.80 11.04
CA LEU A 42 -14.80 -1.46 10.44
C LEU A 42 -14.74 -1.58 8.92
N ASP A 43 -15.67 -0.90 8.25
CA ASP A 43 -15.70 -0.76 6.79
C ASP A 43 -15.70 0.72 6.44
N VAL A 44 -14.62 1.20 5.83
CA VAL A 44 -14.45 2.62 5.49
C VAL A 44 -14.16 2.81 4.01
N THR A 45 -14.88 3.73 3.39
CA THR A 45 -14.71 4.08 1.99
C THR A 45 -14.62 5.60 1.78
N THR A 46 -13.79 6.02 0.83
CA THR A 46 -13.77 7.40 0.35
C THR A 46 -13.51 7.43 -1.15
N GLY A 47 -14.04 8.43 -1.85
CA GLY A 47 -13.73 8.65 -3.27
C GLY A 47 -12.32 9.19 -3.45
N SER A 48 -11.97 10.18 -2.66
CA SER A 48 -10.66 10.83 -2.66
C SER A 48 -10.30 11.24 -1.25
N GLY A 49 -9.12 10.95 -0.82
CA GLY A 49 -8.59 11.23 0.51
C GLY A 49 -7.90 10.02 1.10
N ASP A 50 -7.13 10.27 2.13
CA ASP A 50 -6.35 9.26 2.81
C ASP A 50 -7.17 8.58 3.92
N ILE A 51 -6.89 7.31 4.16
CA ILE A 51 -7.47 6.56 5.26
C ILE A 51 -6.32 6.10 6.15
N THR A 52 -6.31 6.55 7.40
CA THR A 52 -5.34 6.13 8.40
C THR A 52 -6.06 5.47 9.57
N ILE A 53 -5.75 4.20 9.83
CA ILE A 53 -6.34 3.41 10.91
C ILE A 53 -5.24 2.97 11.86
N LYS A 54 -5.40 3.27 13.14
CA LYS A 54 -4.43 2.90 14.18
C LYS A 54 -5.14 2.18 15.32
N ALA A 55 -4.53 1.11 15.80
CA ALA A 55 -5.01 0.50 17.03
C ALA A 55 -4.68 1.38 18.23
N GLY A 56 -5.67 1.55 19.12
CA GLY A 56 -5.53 2.29 20.37
C GLY A 56 -6.84 2.19 21.16
N GLY A 57 -6.79 2.13 22.48
CA GLY A 57 -7.99 1.96 23.28
C GLY A 57 -8.62 0.56 23.19
N THR A 58 -9.67 0.31 23.96
CA THR A 58 -10.30 -1.03 24.04
C THR A 58 -11.79 -1.03 23.80
N ASP A 59 -12.46 0.10 23.99
CA ASP A 59 -13.93 0.20 24.06
C ASP A 59 -14.52 1.30 23.16
N LYS A 60 -13.68 1.91 22.34
CA LYS A 60 -14.07 3.05 21.52
C LYS A 60 -13.48 2.98 20.12
N VAL A 61 -14.25 3.45 19.15
CA VAL A 61 -13.75 3.86 17.83
C VAL A 61 -13.85 5.37 17.75
N VAL A 62 -12.72 6.02 17.53
CA VAL A 62 -12.65 7.49 17.36
C VAL A 62 -12.38 7.79 15.91
N VAL A 63 -13.21 8.62 15.30
CA VAL A 63 -13.14 8.99 13.90
C VAL A 63 -12.93 10.49 13.80
N HIS A 64 -11.82 10.90 13.21
CA HIS A 64 -11.55 12.28 12.78
C HIS A 64 -11.67 12.34 11.26
N GLY A 65 -12.54 13.16 10.75
CA GLY A 65 -12.74 13.40 9.33
C GLY A 65 -12.31 14.79 8.93
N THR A 66 -11.48 14.90 7.91
CA THR A 66 -11.13 16.17 7.25
C THR A 66 -11.78 16.20 5.88
N VAL A 67 -12.65 17.19 5.66
CA VAL A 67 -13.41 17.37 4.43
C VAL A 67 -12.84 18.54 3.66
N ARG A 68 -12.45 18.32 2.40
CA ARG A 68 -11.94 19.35 1.51
C ARG A 68 -12.79 19.43 0.26
N ALA A 69 -13.22 20.62 -0.10
CA ALA A 69 -13.93 20.83 -1.34
C ALA A 69 -13.01 20.75 -2.56
N SER A 70 -13.51 20.18 -3.66
CA SER A 70 -12.86 20.25 -4.97
C SER A 70 -13.01 21.67 -5.55
N ASN A 71 -11.99 22.13 -6.30
CA ASN A 71 -11.91 23.50 -6.82
C ASN A 71 -12.78 23.74 -8.07
N ASP A 72 -14.03 23.34 -8.08
CA ASP A 72 -14.91 23.68 -9.21
C ASP A 72 -15.52 25.07 -9.02
N TRP A 73 -15.22 25.96 -9.95
CA TRP A 73 -15.64 27.38 -9.99
C TRP A 73 -17.15 27.61 -9.78
N PHE A 74 -18.00 26.62 -10.00
CA PHE A 74 -19.46 26.70 -9.92
C PHE A 74 -20.08 25.83 -8.80
N SER A 75 -19.30 25.27 -7.90
CA SER A 75 -19.83 24.33 -6.93
C SER A 75 -20.25 25.04 -5.63
N ASN A 76 -21.35 24.57 -5.03
CA ASN A 76 -21.72 24.83 -3.65
C ASN A 76 -20.76 24.11 -2.68
N ALA A 77 -19.45 24.30 -2.89
CA ALA A 77 -18.38 23.57 -2.20
C ALA A 77 -18.46 23.75 -0.67
N GLU A 78 -18.71 24.99 -0.22
CA GLU A 78 -18.91 25.27 1.21
C GLU A 78 -20.14 24.55 1.76
N SER A 79 -21.24 24.54 1.00
CA SER A 79 -22.46 23.83 1.39
C SER A 79 -22.25 22.31 1.48
N ALA A 80 -21.47 21.74 0.56
CA ALA A 80 -21.12 20.33 0.59
C ALA A 80 -20.25 19.98 1.80
N VAL A 81 -19.25 20.80 2.12
CA VAL A 81 -18.43 20.64 3.33
C VAL A 81 -19.29 20.72 4.58
N HIS A 82 -20.12 21.75 4.69
CA HIS A 82 -21.01 21.92 5.85
C HIS A 82 -22.01 20.77 6.01
N THR A 83 -22.50 20.20 4.90
CA THR A 83 -23.40 19.04 4.94
C THR A 83 -22.70 17.84 5.57
N VAL A 84 -21.44 17.58 5.21
CA VAL A 84 -20.67 16.46 5.79
C VAL A 84 -20.30 16.71 7.25
N GLU A 85 -19.94 17.95 7.62
CA GLU A 85 -19.63 18.30 9.02
C GLU A 85 -20.84 18.10 9.91
N SER A 86 -22.01 18.58 9.47
CA SER A 86 -23.26 18.51 10.24
C SER A 86 -23.80 17.08 10.36
N ASN A 87 -23.63 16.28 9.30
CA ASN A 87 -24.09 14.91 9.25
C ASN A 87 -23.00 13.99 8.64
N PRO A 88 -21.97 13.63 9.42
CA PRO A 88 -20.91 12.75 8.96
C PRO A 88 -21.43 11.41 8.49
N PRO A 89 -20.90 10.85 7.40
CA PRO A 89 -21.36 9.59 6.81
C PRO A 89 -20.89 8.38 7.61
N ILE A 90 -21.35 8.26 8.85
CA ILE A 90 -21.00 7.21 9.79
C ILE A 90 -22.27 6.48 10.25
N GLN A 91 -22.26 5.18 10.04
CA GLN A 91 -23.32 4.28 10.49
C GLN A 91 -22.72 3.31 11.52
N GLN A 92 -23.42 3.10 12.61
CA GLN A 92 -23.08 2.10 13.62
C GLN A 92 -24.27 1.18 13.86
N ASN A 93 -24.01 -0.13 13.78
CA ASN A 93 -24.94 -1.15 14.21
C ASN A 93 -24.20 -2.12 15.15
N GLY A 94 -24.31 -1.90 16.45
CA GLY A 94 -23.51 -2.59 17.45
C GLY A 94 -22.03 -2.36 17.24
N ASN A 95 -21.28 -3.42 16.99
CA ASN A 95 -19.83 -3.38 16.71
C ASN A 95 -19.49 -3.28 15.20
N SER A 96 -20.49 -3.22 14.32
CA SER A 96 -20.29 -3.00 12.90
C SER A 96 -20.39 -1.51 12.60
N ILE A 97 -19.29 -0.95 12.07
CA ILE A 97 -19.17 0.48 11.76
C ILE A 97 -18.88 0.63 10.28
N ARG A 98 -19.68 1.43 9.58
CA ARG A 98 -19.53 1.75 8.17
C ARG A 98 -19.36 3.25 7.99
N ILE A 99 -18.37 3.66 7.23
CA ILE A 99 -17.99 5.06 7.05
C ILE A 99 -17.89 5.36 5.55
N GLY A 100 -18.48 6.48 5.12
CA GLY A 100 -18.37 7.00 3.76
C GLY A 100 -19.38 6.46 2.75
N TYR A 101 -20.34 5.64 3.18
CA TYR A 101 -21.33 5.00 2.28
C TYR A 101 -22.52 5.90 1.93
N ASP A 102 -23.02 6.68 2.87
CA ASP A 102 -24.27 7.46 2.73
C ASP A 102 -24.06 8.91 2.30
N LEU A 103 -23.07 9.13 1.45
CA LEU A 103 -22.88 10.45 0.87
C LEU A 103 -23.78 10.62 -0.37
N PRO A 104 -24.60 11.69 -0.44
CA PRO A 104 -25.32 12.05 -1.65
C PRO A 104 -24.34 12.20 -2.83
N MET A 105 -24.79 11.83 -4.02
CA MET A 105 -23.92 11.79 -5.23
C MET A 105 -23.35 13.17 -5.59
N ASP A 106 -24.13 14.21 -5.36
CA ASP A 106 -23.73 15.61 -5.55
C ASP A 106 -22.62 16.02 -4.56
N VAL A 107 -22.74 15.65 -3.29
CA VAL A 107 -21.70 15.88 -2.26
C VAL A 107 -20.44 15.09 -2.59
N ARG A 108 -20.58 13.81 -2.88
CA ARG A 108 -19.44 12.89 -3.16
C ARG A 108 -18.54 13.37 -4.29
N ARG A 109 -19.10 14.03 -5.30
CA ARG A 109 -18.34 14.54 -6.45
C ARG A 109 -17.53 15.80 -6.13
N HIS A 110 -17.93 16.55 -5.09
CA HIS A 110 -17.36 17.85 -4.78
C HIS A 110 -16.48 17.87 -3.53
N VAL A 111 -16.39 16.76 -2.81
CA VAL A 111 -15.58 16.68 -1.59
C VAL A 111 -14.59 15.52 -1.64
N ALA A 112 -13.42 15.74 -1.08
CA ALA A 112 -12.46 14.72 -0.68
C ALA A 112 -12.50 14.59 0.84
N ILE A 113 -12.64 13.38 1.36
CA ILE A 113 -12.70 13.14 2.80
C ILE A 113 -11.55 12.23 3.20
N SER A 114 -10.66 12.75 4.04
CA SER A 114 -9.64 11.95 4.69
C SER A 114 -10.09 11.54 6.09
N TYR A 115 -9.77 10.31 6.47
CA TYR A 115 -10.15 9.75 7.76
C TYR A 115 -8.93 9.34 8.58
N GLU A 116 -8.90 9.77 9.83
CA GLU A 116 -8.01 9.23 10.86
C GLU A 116 -8.86 8.51 11.90
N ILE A 117 -8.66 7.19 12.02
CA ILE A 117 -9.54 6.34 12.82
C ILE A 117 -8.70 5.58 13.85
N THR A 118 -9.05 5.73 15.11
CA THR A 118 -8.49 4.92 16.20
C THR A 118 -9.48 3.82 16.56
N VAL A 119 -9.02 2.56 16.58
CA VAL A 119 -9.85 1.37 16.78
C VAL A 119 -9.28 0.46 17.89
N PRO A 120 -10.08 -0.41 18.52
CA PRO A 120 -9.55 -1.52 19.30
C PRO A 120 -8.64 -2.42 18.45
N ALA A 121 -7.61 -3.03 19.06
CA ALA A 121 -6.67 -3.88 18.34
C ALA A 121 -7.32 -5.10 17.62
N ASP A 122 -8.41 -5.63 18.19
CA ASP A 122 -9.14 -6.77 17.62
C ASP A 122 -10.23 -6.34 16.61
N THR A 123 -9.91 -5.36 15.76
CA THR A 123 -10.79 -4.84 14.72
C THR A 123 -10.48 -5.46 13.37
N THR A 124 -11.48 -6.08 12.72
CA THR A 124 -11.41 -6.42 11.31
C THR A 124 -11.59 -5.16 10.49
N VAL A 125 -10.66 -4.91 9.57
CA VAL A 125 -10.60 -3.67 8.78
C VAL A 125 -10.83 -3.94 7.31
N GLN A 126 -11.79 -3.21 6.72
CA GLN A 126 -11.94 -3.04 5.28
C GLN A 126 -11.80 -1.55 4.95
N ALA A 127 -10.81 -1.19 4.14
CA ALA A 127 -10.52 0.20 3.80
C ALA A 127 -10.40 0.38 2.29
N HIS A 128 -11.19 1.27 1.71
CA HIS A 128 -11.22 1.52 0.27
C HIS A 128 -11.11 3.01 -0.02
N THR A 129 -10.18 3.38 -0.90
CA THR A 129 -10.14 4.75 -1.45
C THR A 129 -9.97 4.72 -2.97
N GLY A 130 -10.59 5.65 -3.67
CA GLY A 130 -10.35 5.80 -5.11
C GLY A 130 -8.98 6.40 -5.39
N SER A 131 -8.66 7.47 -4.68
CA SER A 131 -7.37 8.17 -4.81
C SER A 131 -6.93 8.64 -3.43
N GLY A 132 -5.83 8.17 -2.96
CA GLY A 132 -5.26 8.46 -1.66
C GLY A 132 -4.55 7.24 -1.09
N SER A 133 -3.83 7.45 -0.03
CA SER A 133 -3.09 6.39 0.65
C SER A 133 -3.94 5.71 1.71
N VAL A 134 -3.66 4.43 1.95
CA VAL A 134 -4.25 3.69 3.07
C VAL A 134 -3.15 3.25 4.02
N GLY A 135 -3.29 3.64 5.28
CA GLY A 135 -2.41 3.23 6.38
C GLY A 135 -3.17 2.45 7.45
N VAL A 136 -2.69 1.26 7.82
CA VAL A 136 -3.25 0.46 8.93
C VAL A 136 -2.13 0.03 9.86
N GLN A 137 -2.30 0.27 11.16
CA GLN A 137 -1.25 -0.05 12.14
C GLN A 137 -1.82 -0.66 13.42
N GLY A 138 -1.15 -1.70 13.92
CA GLY A 138 -1.37 -2.29 15.26
C GLY A 138 -2.61 -3.17 15.38
N VAL A 139 -3.21 -3.59 14.28
CA VAL A 139 -4.43 -4.40 14.23
C VAL A 139 -4.08 -5.89 14.29
N ARG A 140 -4.71 -6.63 15.20
CA ARG A 140 -4.49 -8.07 15.37
C ARG A 140 -5.39 -8.96 14.54
N ALA A 141 -6.49 -8.41 14.00
CA ALA A 141 -7.44 -9.11 13.14
C ALA A 141 -7.15 -8.88 11.64
N GLU A 142 -8.00 -9.42 10.77
CA GLU A 142 -7.83 -9.36 9.33
C GLU A 142 -7.91 -7.93 8.78
N VAL A 143 -7.04 -7.64 7.81
CA VAL A 143 -6.98 -6.34 7.12
C VAL A 143 -7.15 -6.53 5.62
N GLN A 144 -8.13 -5.85 5.06
CA GLN A 144 -8.30 -5.67 3.63
C GLN A 144 -8.18 -4.17 3.29
N ALA A 145 -7.19 -3.81 2.46
CA ALA A 145 -6.95 -2.42 2.06
C ALA A 145 -6.84 -2.29 0.55
N GLN A 146 -7.57 -1.36 -0.03
CA GLN A 146 -7.57 -1.15 -1.47
C GLN A 146 -7.52 0.34 -1.82
N THR A 147 -6.72 0.68 -2.83
CA THR A 147 -6.72 2.03 -3.42
C THR A 147 -6.60 1.95 -4.93
N GLY A 148 -7.21 2.89 -5.65
CA GLY A 148 -6.99 3.01 -7.09
C GLY A 148 -5.62 3.58 -7.40
N SER A 149 -5.26 4.66 -6.70
CA SER A 149 -3.98 5.34 -6.90
C SER A 149 -3.47 5.85 -5.56
N GLY A 150 -2.48 5.25 -5.02
CA GLY A 150 -1.89 5.63 -3.74
C GLY A 150 -1.08 4.52 -3.14
N GLU A 151 -0.35 4.85 -2.12
CA GLU A 151 0.45 3.89 -1.38
C GLU A 151 -0.39 3.17 -0.31
N ILE A 152 -0.14 1.88 -0.11
CA ILE A 152 -0.69 1.15 1.03
C ILE A 152 0.43 0.82 2.00
N ARG A 153 0.25 1.22 3.26
CA ARG A 153 1.14 0.89 4.37
C ARG A 153 0.41 0.08 5.42
N VAL A 154 0.87 -1.12 5.68
CA VAL A 154 0.37 -1.95 6.77
C VAL A 154 1.51 -2.28 7.72
N ARG A 155 1.29 -2.07 9.02
CA ARG A 155 2.32 -2.29 10.04
C ARG A 155 1.74 -2.96 11.27
N ASP A 156 2.49 -3.91 11.85
CA ASP A 156 2.11 -4.61 13.08
C ASP A 156 0.71 -5.23 12.97
N VAL A 157 0.47 -6.01 11.91
CA VAL A 157 -0.79 -6.72 11.67
C VAL A 157 -0.65 -8.18 12.05
N GLY A 158 -1.50 -8.64 12.97
CA GLY A 158 -1.39 -9.97 13.59
C GLY A 158 -2.10 -11.11 12.86
N ALA A 159 -2.84 -10.81 11.77
CA ALA A 159 -3.59 -11.80 11.01
C ALA A 159 -3.45 -11.57 9.50
N ARG A 160 -4.26 -12.32 8.73
CA ARG A 160 -4.29 -12.21 7.26
C ARG A 160 -4.39 -10.77 6.79
N SER A 161 -3.59 -10.45 5.78
CA SER A 161 -3.67 -9.15 5.10
C SER A 161 -3.85 -9.33 3.60
N HIS A 162 -4.82 -8.61 3.04
CA HIS A 162 -5.09 -8.54 1.61
C HIS A 162 -5.03 -7.08 1.15
N VAL A 163 -4.00 -6.73 0.39
CA VAL A 163 -3.74 -5.33 0.02
C VAL A 163 -3.60 -5.17 -1.48
N GLN A 164 -4.31 -4.19 -2.06
CA GLN A 164 -4.32 -3.97 -3.50
C GLN A 164 -4.25 -2.49 -3.86
N THR A 165 -3.40 -2.14 -4.81
CA THR A 165 -3.38 -0.80 -5.41
C THR A 165 -3.28 -0.89 -6.93
N GLY A 166 -3.92 0.03 -7.64
CA GLY A 166 -3.76 0.11 -9.10
C GLY A 166 -2.41 0.69 -9.47
N SER A 167 -2.05 1.80 -8.85
CA SER A 167 -0.78 2.50 -9.11
C SER A 167 -0.21 3.04 -7.81
N GLY A 168 0.72 2.39 -7.24
CA GLY A 168 1.37 2.78 -6.01
C GLY A 168 2.15 1.63 -5.40
N SER A 169 2.98 1.94 -4.45
CA SER A 169 3.77 0.93 -3.75
C SER A 169 3.02 0.37 -2.56
N ILE A 170 3.34 -0.87 -2.20
CA ILE A 170 2.83 -1.54 -1.01
C ILE A 170 3.98 -1.76 -0.05
N ARG A 171 3.80 -1.33 1.19
CA ARG A 171 4.75 -1.56 2.28
C ARG A 171 4.08 -2.27 3.44
N ALA A 172 4.60 -3.42 3.80
CA ALA A 172 4.17 -4.21 4.92
C ALA A 172 5.34 -4.41 5.89
N GLU A 173 5.17 -4.03 7.15
CA GLU A 173 6.21 -4.13 8.18
C GLU A 173 5.66 -4.92 9.36
N ASN A 174 6.34 -5.99 9.77
CA ASN A 174 5.92 -6.85 10.88
C ASN A 174 4.48 -7.37 10.72
N VAL A 175 4.18 -7.95 9.54
CA VAL A 175 2.84 -8.44 9.18
C VAL A 175 2.82 -9.95 9.21
N ALA A 176 1.81 -10.52 9.88
CA ALA A 176 1.63 -11.96 9.92
C ALA A 176 1.17 -12.51 8.56
N ALA A 177 1.70 -13.66 8.19
CA ALA A 177 1.16 -14.43 7.07
C ALA A 177 -0.16 -15.16 7.52
N PRO A 178 -1.10 -15.45 6.60
CA PRO A 178 -1.03 -15.28 5.14
C PRO A 178 -1.05 -13.81 4.68
N PHE A 179 -0.26 -13.52 3.64
CA PHE A 179 -0.14 -12.17 3.09
C PHE A 179 -0.37 -12.15 1.58
N TYR A 180 -1.29 -11.32 1.11
CA TYR A 180 -1.65 -11.16 -0.29
C TYR A 180 -1.48 -9.71 -0.70
N ALA A 181 -0.64 -9.45 -1.70
CA ALA A 181 -0.41 -8.09 -2.18
C ALA A 181 -0.40 -8.01 -3.70
N HIS A 182 -1.14 -7.05 -4.26
CA HIS A 182 -1.18 -6.81 -5.69
C HIS A 182 -1.06 -5.33 -6.02
N THR A 183 -0.20 -5.00 -6.98
CA THR A 183 -0.14 -3.66 -7.58
C THR A 183 0.00 -3.75 -9.09
N GLY A 184 -0.62 -2.81 -9.82
CA GLY A 184 -0.42 -2.71 -11.26
C GLY A 184 0.95 -2.12 -11.57
N SER A 185 1.34 -1.07 -10.87
CA SER A 185 2.62 -0.38 -11.06
C SER A 185 3.16 0.12 -9.73
N GLY A 186 4.22 -0.40 -9.27
CA GLY A 186 4.89 -0.03 -8.02
C GLY A 186 5.59 -1.20 -7.37
N ASP A 187 6.39 -0.89 -6.38
CA ASP A 187 7.15 -1.87 -5.63
C ASP A 187 6.30 -2.48 -4.51
N ILE A 188 6.58 -3.75 -4.21
CA ILE A 188 6.06 -4.43 -3.03
C ILE A 188 7.22 -4.74 -2.09
N LYS A 189 7.16 -4.22 -0.86
CA LYS A 189 8.13 -4.52 0.19
C LYS A 189 7.39 -5.08 1.40
N ALA A 190 7.77 -6.27 1.84
CA ALA A 190 7.13 -6.91 2.98
C ALA A 190 8.14 -7.60 3.90
N ASP A 191 8.08 -7.23 5.18
CA ASP A 191 8.72 -7.93 6.28
C ASP A 191 7.64 -8.75 7.02
N LEU A 192 7.71 -10.08 6.88
CA LEU A 192 6.67 -11.00 7.30
C LEU A 192 7.05 -11.74 8.59
N THR A 193 6.02 -12.05 9.36
CA THR A 193 6.13 -12.81 10.61
C THR A 193 5.21 -14.03 10.59
N GLY A 194 5.52 -15.02 11.43
CA GLY A 194 4.72 -16.25 11.47
C GLY A 194 4.91 -17.14 10.24
N SER A 195 4.09 -18.19 10.15
CA SER A 195 4.07 -19.13 9.03
C SER A 195 2.74 -19.05 8.31
N GLY A 196 2.77 -19.12 6.98
CA GLY A 196 1.59 -19.05 6.10
C GLY A 196 1.98 -18.71 4.69
N ASP A 197 1.02 -18.82 3.78
CA ASP A 197 1.27 -18.59 2.37
C ASP A 197 1.36 -17.11 2.03
N VAL A 198 2.23 -16.80 1.06
CA VAL A 198 2.49 -15.45 0.57
C VAL A 198 2.23 -15.43 -0.94
N ASP A 199 1.32 -14.57 -1.40
CA ASP A 199 1.07 -14.35 -2.83
C ASP A 199 1.19 -12.86 -3.15
N VAL A 200 2.20 -12.51 -3.94
CA VAL A 200 2.52 -11.12 -4.27
C VAL A 200 2.72 -10.94 -5.76
N GLN A 201 2.11 -9.91 -6.32
CA GLN A 201 2.16 -9.65 -7.75
C GLN A 201 2.29 -8.17 -8.07
N THR A 202 3.14 -7.84 -9.03
CA THR A 202 3.21 -6.50 -9.63
C THR A 202 3.31 -6.58 -11.15
N GLY A 203 2.70 -5.64 -11.85
CA GLY A 203 2.90 -5.52 -13.30
C GLY A 203 4.26 -4.93 -13.64
N SER A 204 4.64 -3.87 -12.94
CA SER A 204 5.93 -3.20 -13.14
C SER A 204 6.45 -2.72 -11.79
N GLY A 205 7.52 -3.25 -11.34
CA GLY A 205 8.16 -2.91 -10.06
C GLY A 205 8.89 -4.09 -9.45
N GLY A 206 9.69 -3.80 -8.45
CA GLY A 206 10.42 -4.81 -7.68
C GLY A 206 9.57 -5.39 -6.56
N ILE A 207 9.86 -6.65 -6.21
CA ILE A 207 9.28 -7.32 -5.06
C ILE A 207 10.40 -7.70 -4.10
N HIS A 208 10.29 -7.23 -2.87
CA HIS A 208 11.25 -7.52 -1.80
C HIS A 208 10.53 -8.11 -0.59
N LEU A 209 10.77 -9.38 -0.31
CA LEU A 209 10.14 -10.12 0.77
C LEU A 209 11.17 -10.59 1.78
N ARG A 210 10.89 -10.45 3.05
CA ARG A 210 11.70 -10.97 4.16
C ARG A 210 10.85 -11.79 5.11
N GLY A 211 11.46 -12.81 5.67
CA GLY A 211 10.82 -13.63 6.71
C GLY A 211 9.75 -14.58 6.20
N VAL A 212 9.77 -14.97 4.94
CA VAL A 212 8.84 -15.96 4.37
C VAL A 212 9.06 -17.33 5.02
N LYS A 213 7.99 -17.97 5.55
CA LYS A 213 8.06 -19.25 6.26
C LYS A 213 6.99 -20.27 5.82
N GLY A 214 6.41 -20.09 4.66
CA GLY A 214 5.37 -20.96 4.08
C GLY A 214 5.56 -21.16 2.61
N GLY A 215 4.44 -21.34 1.88
CA GLY A 215 4.42 -21.28 0.42
C GLY A 215 4.61 -19.86 -0.08
N LEU A 216 5.27 -19.69 -1.23
CA LEU A 216 5.50 -18.39 -1.86
C LEU A 216 5.11 -18.43 -3.33
N ARG A 217 4.28 -17.48 -3.72
CA ARG A 217 4.06 -17.13 -5.12
C ARG A 217 4.43 -15.66 -5.31
N SER A 218 5.42 -15.39 -6.16
CA SER A 218 5.89 -14.02 -6.42
C SER A 218 6.01 -13.80 -7.93
N ARG A 219 5.31 -12.79 -8.45
CA ARG A 219 5.31 -12.51 -9.89
C ARG A 219 5.50 -11.04 -10.18
N SER A 220 6.41 -10.74 -11.11
CA SER A 220 6.58 -9.41 -11.70
C SER A 220 6.57 -9.51 -13.23
N GLY A 221 5.97 -8.53 -13.90
CA GLY A 221 6.16 -8.40 -15.36
C GLY A 221 7.53 -7.84 -15.69
N SER A 222 7.94 -6.80 -14.97
CA SER A 222 9.24 -6.15 -15.14
C SER A 222 9.74 -5.65 -13.80
N GLY A 223 10.79 -6.20 -13.28
CA GLY A 223 11.41 -5.82 -12.03
C GLY A 223 12.09 -6.98 -11.33
N ASP A 224 13.00 -6.64 -10.44
CA ASP A 224 13.74 -7.62 -9.67
C ASP A 224 12.85 -8.24 -8.57
N LEU A 225 13.05 -9.52 -8.33
CA LEU A 225 12.45 -10.26 -7.22
C LEU A 225 13.52 -10.61 -6.18
N SER A 226 13.22 -10.37 -4.92
CA SER A 226 14.07 -10.77 -3.82
C SER A 226 13.23 -11.41 -2.72
N ALA A 227 13.59 -12.61 -2.29
CA ALA A 227 12.93 -13.28 -1.20
C ALA A 227 13.95 -13.88 -0.21
N ASP A 228 13.69 -13.63 1.07
CA ASP A 228 14.45 -14.16 2.19
C ASP A 228 13.53 -15.00 3.08
N GLY A 229 13.98 -16.17 3.49
CA GLY A 229 13.17 -17.00 4.39
C GLY A 229 13.53 -18.48 4.47
N SER A 230 12.56 -19.28 4.87
CA SER A 230 12.68 -20.75 4.94
C SER A 230 11.57 -21.39 4.11
N VAL A 231 11.93 -22.39 3.33
CA VAL A 231 11.00 -23.11 2.46
C VAL A 231 10.12 -24.03 3.30
N GLY A 232 8.94 -23.56 3.67
CA GLY A 232 7.94 -24.34 4.40
C GLY A 232 6.82 -24.91 3.53
N GLY A 233 6.81 -24.58 2.25
CA GLY A 233 5.86 -25.01 1.22
C GLY A 233 6.42 -24.71 -0.17
N PRO A 234 5.67 -24.94 -1.26
CA PRO A 234 6.15 -24.65 -2.63
C PRO A 234 6.46 -23.15 -2.84
N TRP A 235 7.58 -22.85 -3.48
CA TRP A 235 7.94 -21.50 -3.90
C TRP A 235 7.90 -21.39 -5.42
N ASN A 236 7.18 -20.42 -5.95
CA ASN A 236 7.12 -20.14 -7.37
C ASN A 236 7.41 -18.64 -7.60
N LEU A 237 8.58 -18.34 -8.17
CA LEU A 237 9.01 -16.99 -8.48
C LEU A 237 9.18 -16.81 -9.97
N HIS A 238 8.52 -15.80 -10.52
CA HIS A 238 8.55 -15.50 -11.94
C HIS A 238 8.69 -14.01 -12.22
N THR A 239 9.63 -13.64 -13.07
CA THR A 239 9.69 -12.29 -13.66
C THR A 239 9.87 -12.37 -15.16
N GLY A 240 9.23 -11.46 -15.90
CA GLY A 240 9.47 -11.37 -17.35
C GLY A 240 10.84 -10.75 -17.64
N SER A 241 11.20 -9.70 -16.94
CA SER A 241 12.48 -9.00 -17.09
C SER A 241 12.96 -8.52 -15.73
N GLY A 242 14.04 -9.03 -15.25
CA GLY A 242 14.65 -8.70 -13.97
C GLY A 242 15.40 -9.87 -13.37
N SER A 243 16.22 -9.58 -12.39
CA SER A 243 16.98 -10.59 -11.67
C SER A 243 16.21 -11.14 -10.50
N ILE A 244 16.46 -12.40 -10.12
CA ILE A 244 15.84 -13.03 -8.96
C ILE A 244 16.93 -13.38 -7.95
N ARG A 245 16.75 -12.93 -6.71
CA ARG A 245 17.66 -13.21 -5.59
C ARG A 245 16.93 -13.93 -4.48
N LEU A 246 17.41 -15.12 -4.12
CA LEU A 246 16.88 -15.92 -3.05
C LEU A 246 17.91 -16.09 -1.94
N ALA A 247 17.52 -15.80 -0.70
CA ALA A 247 18.29 -16.10 0.48
C ALA A 247 17.54 -17.14 1.32
N ILE A 248 17.92 -18.42 1.21
CA ILE A 248 17.21 -19.54 1.82
C ILE A 248 17.93 -20.04 3.06
N GLY A 249 17.27 -19.97 4.20
CA GLY A 249 17.80 -20.40 5.48
C GLY A 249 18.32 -21.84 5.49
N SER A 250 19.32 -22.09 6.32
CA SER A 250 20.06 -23.36 6.36
C SER A 250 19.27 -24.61 6.80
N GLY A 251 18.09 -24.43 7.37
CA GLY A 251 17.26 -25.53 7.91
C GLY A 251 16.34 -26.22 6.90
N SER A 252 16.20 -25.71 5.68
CA SER A 252 15.23 -26.22 4.70
C SER A 252 15.90 -27.05 3.62
N GLY A 253 15.45 -28.31 3.41
CA GLY A 253 15.69 -29.08 2.20
C GLY A 253 14.60 -28.79 1.17
N PHE A 254 14.94 -28.78 -0.12
CA PHE A 254 13.99 -28.50 -1.20
C PHE A 254 14.49 -29.05 -2.55
N ASN A 255 13.56 -29.19 -3.48
CA ASN A 255 13.86 -29.50 -4.87
C ASN A 255 13.89 -28.20 -5.66
N LEU A 256 14.99 -27.93 -6.34
CA LEU A 256 15.23 -26.69 -7.07
C LEU A 256 15.05 -26.89 -8.57
N ASN A 257 14.29 -26.01 -9.19
CA ASN A 257 14.15 -25.92 -10.65
C ASN A 257 14.28 -24.44 -11.06
N VAL A 258 15.35 -24.10 -11.72
CA VAL A 258 15.67 -22.73 -12.15
C VAL A 258 15.77 -22.67 -13.66
N HIS A 259 15.15 -21.66 -14.24
CA HIS A 259 15.23 -21.37 -15.67
C HIS A 259 15.45 -19.88 -15.93
N THR A 260 16.37 -19.53 -16.82
CA THR A 260 16.52 -18.17 -17.37
C THR A 260 16.55 -18.23 -18.90
N GLY A 261 15.84 -17.31 -19.57
CA GLY A 261 15.92 -17.21 -21.03
C GLY A 261 17.22 -16.57 -21.49
N SER A 262 17.66 -15.54 -20.78
CA SER A 262 18.94 -14.83 -21.03
C SER A 262 19.50 -14.36 -19.70
N GLY A 263 20.63 -14.85 -19.30
CA GLY A 263 21.29 -14.54 -18.04
C GLY A 263 22.09 -15.71 -17.51
N SER A 264 22.59 -15.55 -16.31
CA SER A 264 23.38 -16.56 -15.60
C SER A 264 22.62 -17.08 -14.37
N ILE A 265 22.89 -18.32 -13.99
CA ILE A 265 22.41 -18.93 -12.75
C ILE A 265 23.61 -19.13 -11.85
N HIS A 266 23.55 -18.56 -10.65
CA HIS A 266 24.55 -18.73 -9.61
C HIS A 266 23.91 -19.28 -8.35
N SER A 267 24.58 -20.26 -7.71
CA SER A 267 24.15 -20.79 -6.44
C SER A 267 25.33 -21.03 -5.53
N ASP A 268 25.26 -20.50 -4.32
CA ASP A 268 26.22 -20.78 -3.23
C ASP A 268 25.85 -22.05 -2.44
N LEU A 269 24.65 -22.59 -2.66
CA LEU A 269 24.20 -23.79 -1.97
C LEU A 269 24.78 -25.06 -2.59
N PRO A 270 25.13 -26.07 -1.78
CA PRO A 270 25.49 -27.38 -2.28
C PRO A 270 24.26 -28.07 -2.88
N ILE A 271 24.27 -28.26 -4.21
CA ILE A 271 23.18 -28.85 -4.97
C ILE A 271 23.61 -30.20 -5.50
N THR A 272 22.83 -31.25 -5.22
CA THR A 272 22.94 -32.55 -5.90
C THR A 272 22.17 -32.47 -7.19
N VAL A 273 22.89 -32.36 -8.31
CA VAL A 273 22.31 -32.20 -9.65
C VAL A 273 21.78 -33.54 -10.16
N GLN A 274 20.57 -33.51 -10.71
CA GLN A 274 19.98 -34.65 -11.42
C GLN A 274 19.97 -34.34 -12.93
N GLY A 275 20.82 -35.00 -13.71
CA GLY A 275 20.92 -34.79 -15.14
C GLY A 275 22.10 -33.91 -15.57
N SER A 276 22.00 -33.29 -16.74
CA SER A 276 23.04 -32.39 -17.28
C SER A 276 22.80 -30.94 -16.81
N LEU A 277 23.86 -30.26 -16.41
CA LEU A 277 23.83 -28.81 -16.17
C LEU A 277 23.70 -28.07 -17.51
N GLY A 278 22.58 -27.38 -17.69
CA GLY A 278 22.40 -26.45 -18.81
C GLY A 278 22.94 -25.05 -18.49
N ARG A 279 23.29 -24.26 -19.48
CA ARG A 279 23.69 -22.85 -19.25
C ARG A 279 22.60 -22.00 -18.68
N HIS A 280 21.34 -22.33 -18.98
CA HIS A 280 20.14 -21.56 -18.63
C HIS A 280 19.14 -22.37 -17.79
N GLU A 281 19.54 -23.52 -17.33
CA GLU A 281 18.70 -24.43 -16.53
C GLU A 281 19.53 -25.10 -15.45
N LEU A 282 18.99 -25.13 -14.23
CA LEU A 282 19.57 -25.81 -13.09
C LEU A 282 18.48 -26.58 -12.38
N LYS A 283 18.58 -27.92 -12.37
CA LYS A 283 17.72 -28.81 -11.61
C LYS A 283 18.52 -29.63 -10.61
N GLY A 284 18.06 -29.68 -9.40
CA GLY A 284 18.74 -30.46 -8.38
C GLY A 284 18.01 -30.47 -7.05
N THR A 285 18.64 -31.15 -6.12
CA THR A 285 18.14 -31.32 -4.76
C THR A 285 19.10 -30.67 -3.78
N VAL A 286 18.55 -29.87 -2.86
CA VAL A 286 19.28 -29.20 -1.80
C VAL A 286 18.94 -29.87 -0.47
N ARG A 287 19.95 -30.26 0.32
CA ARG A 287 19.79 -30.84 1.70
C ARG A 287 18.77 -31.99 1.78
N GLY A 288 18.82 -32.93 0.81
CA GLY A 288 17.96 -34.11 0.82
C GLY A 288 16.57 -33.95 0.22
N GLY A 289 16.25 -32.76 -0.34
CA GLY A 289 14.97 -32.49 -1.00
C GLY A 289 13.86 -32.06 -0.05
N GLY A 290 12.70 -31.80 -0.65
CA GLY A 290 11.53 -31.30 0.06
C GLY A 290 10.56 -30.57 -0.89
N PRO A 291 9.92 -29.50 -0.45
CA PRO A 291 9.04 -28.71 -1.31
C PRO A 291 9.74 -28.20 -2.58
N GLU A 292 8.96 -27.99 -3.62
CA GLU A 292 9.49 -27.49 -4.89
C GLU A 292 9.75 -25.98 -4.83
N VAL A 293 10.92 -25.57 -5.32
CA VAL A 293 11.31 -24.18 -5.52
C VAL A 293 11.53 -23.96 -7.02
N GLU A 294 10.57 -23.35 -7.67
CA GLU A 294 10.57 -23.01 -9.07
C GLU A 294 10.89 -21.53 -9.27
N VAL A 295 11.92 -21.26 -10.06
CA VAL A 295 12.41 -19.90 -10.30
C VAL A 295 12.56 -19.70 -11.79
N SER A 296 11.90 -18.71 -12.34
CA SER A 296 12.03 -18.42 -13.78
C SER A 296 12.10 -16.92 -14.07
N THR A 297 13.00 -16.57 -14.98
CA THR A 297 13.10 -15.22 -15.55
C THR A 297 13.24 -15.29 -17.06
N GLY A 298 12.60 -14.36 -17.78
CA GLY A 298 12.81 -14.24 -19.22
C GLY A 298 14.17 -13.61 -19.53
N SER A 299 14.55 -12.57 -18.80
CA SER A 299 15.84 -11.89 -18.97
C SER A 299 16.35 -11.40 -17.62
N GLY A 300 17.44 -11.93 -17.15
CA GLY A 300 18.09 -11.58 -15.90
C GLY A 300 18.80 -12.74 -15.24
N ASP A 301 19.58 -12.42 -14.23
CA ASP A 301 20.36 -13.40 -13.49
C ASP A 301 19.54 -13.97 -12.33
N VAL A 302 19.84 -15.20 -11.95
CA VAL A 302 19.29 -15.86 -10.77
C VAL A 302 20.41 -16.17 -9.79
N ASP A 303 20.27 -15.67 -8.58
CA ASP A 303 21.26 -15.77 -7.49
C ASP A 303 20.62 -16.44 -6.26
N ILE A 304 21.15 -17.57 -5.81
CA ILE A 304 20.61 -18.38 -4.72
C ILE A 304 21.67 -18.61 -3.65
N ARG A 305 21.39 -18.20 -2.43
CA ARG A 305 22.30 -18.23 -1.28
C ARG A 305 21.74 -18.97 -0.09
#